data_ec52015a1de84c9de442bcf167e12a84
#
_entry.id   ec52015a1de84c9de442bcf167e12a84
#
_cell.length_a   1.000
_cell.length_b   1.000
_cell.length_c   1.000
_cell.angle_alpha   90.00
_cell.angle_beta   90.00
_cell.angle_gamma   90.00
#
_symmetry.space_group_name_H-M   'P 1'
#
loop_
_entity.id
_entity.type
_entity.pdbx_description
1 polymer ?
#
loop_
_entity_poly.entity_id
_entity_poly.type
_entity_poly.pdbx_seq_one_letter_code
_entity_poly.pdbx_strand_id
1 'polypeptide(L)'
;VLRDMILDDTTLEFDAAERIEFSGSENYTILRDEDGKSLCADDSYFTDGQPLDTDNVETFLSAIQSLSLTNYVSYHVTDEELAAFGLNGPELTIKIAYSTSNEDGNTEDSGTLLLRISRNPEEAAAYEEAIKKSEDDLPDVTCYVRVGQSQIVYEISQDVYDQLTAVSYDTLRHQTLFTADFETVTRIDVALSGENYTFTYHPPEDKDAEGTWTYNGEEFDVYDLET
;
A
#
# COMPACT_ATOMS: atom_id res chain seq x y z
N VAL A 1 12.16 -4.75 -34.31
CA VAL A 1 13.05 -5.60 -33.49
C VAL A 1 13.29 -4.94 -32.12
N LEU A 2 13.74 -3.68 -32.05
CA LEU A 2 13.99 -2.99 -30.79
C LEU A 2 12.68 -2.73 -30.02
N ARG A 3 11.62 -2.35 -30.72
CA ARG A 3 10.31 -2.07 -30.14
C ARG A 3 9.65 -3.31 -29.53
N ASP A 4 9.79 -4.45 -30.17
CA ASP A 4 9.22 -5.71 -29.70
C ASP A 4 9.99 -6.23 -28.46
N MET A 5 11.30 -6.01 -28.39
CA MET A 5 12.11 -6.32 -27.18
C MET A 5 11.82 -5.38 -26.01
N ILE A 6 11.36 -4.15 -26.27
CA ILE A 6 10.99 -3.18 -25.25
C ILE A 6 9.60 -3.47 -24.69
N LEU A 7 8.69 -4.00 -25.52
CA LEU A 7 7.32 -4.33 -25.10
C LEU A 7 7.26 -5.56 -24.19
N ASP A 8 8.20 -6.49 -24.31
CA ASP A 8 8.29 -7.66 -23.42
C ASP A 8 8.72 -7.29 -22.00
N ASP A 9 9.42 -6.17 -21.79
CA ASP A 9 9.81 -5.68 -20.45
C ASP A 9 8.69 -4.89 -19.75
N THR A 10 7.55 -4.68 -20.39
CA THR A 10 6.50 -3.77 -19.87
C THR A 10 5.32 -4.48 -19.23
N THR A 11 5.24 -5.78 -19.31
CA THR A 11 4.22 -6.58 -18.62
C THR A 11 4.78 -7.00 -17.25
N LEU A 12 4.30 -6.31 -16.21
CA LEU A 12 4.65 -6.61 -14.82
C LEU A 12 3.66 -7.67 -14.29
N GLU A 13 3.62 -8.85 -14.95
CA GLU A 13 2.70 -9.93 -14.58
C GLU A 13 3.34 -10.83 -13.53
N PHE A 14 2.64 -11.04 -12.42
CA PHE A 14 2.95 -12.04 -11.41
C PHE A 14 1.65 -12.44 -10.70
N ASP A 15 1.59 -13.68 -10.18
CA ASP A 15 0.40 -14.19 -9.49
C ASP A 15 0.48 -13.93 -7.99
N ALA A 16 1.68 -14.01 -7.43
CA ALA A 16 1.89 -13.80 -6.01
C ALA A 16 3.16 -12.99 -5.74
N ALA A 17 3.05 -12.02 -4.84
CA ALA A 17 4.19 -11.29 -4.29
C ALA A 17 4.56 -11.91 -2.94
N GLU A 18 5.71 -12.57 -2.88
CA GLU A 18 6.20 -13.24 -1.67
C GLU A 18 6.82 -12.25 -0.68
N ARG A 19 7.45 -11.20 -1.22
CA ARG A 19 8.15 -10.19 -0.45
C ARG A 19 8.16 -8.87 -1.19
N ILE A 20 7.79 -7.80 -0.51
CA ILE A 20 7.83 -6.44 -1.05
C ILE A 20 8.72 -5.61 -0.11
N GLU A 21 9.79 -5.04 -0.65
CA GLU A 21 10.70 -4.16 0.07
C GLU A 21 10.52 -2.72 -0.43
N PHE A 22 10.26 -1.81 0.48
CA PHE A 22 10.19 -0.37 0.22
C PHE A 22 11.44 0.32 0.76
N SER A 23 11.99 1.23 -0.02
CA SER A 23 13.08 2.11 0.39
C SER A 23 12.86 3.50 -0.17
N GLY A 24 12.69 4.48 0.71
CA GLY A 24 12.37 5.86 0.36
C GLY A 24 12.20 6.70 1.62
N SER A 25 11.11 7.44 1.72
CA SER A 25 10.72 8.18 2.93
C SER A 25 10.53 7.25 4.13
N GLU A 26 9.99 6.06 3.89
CA GLU A 26 9.89 4.97 4.84
C GLU A 26 10.63 3.73 4.30
N ASN A 27 11.19 2.94 5.21
CA ASN A 27 11.83 1.68 4.85
C ASN A 27 11.15 0.57 5.63
N TYR A 28 10.47 -0.32 4.91
CA TYR A 28 9.80 -1.47 5.51
C TYR A 28 9.69 -2.62 4.51
N THR A 29 9.36 -3.80 5.03
CA THR A 29 9.23 -5.01 4.23
C THR A 29 7.89 -5.67 4.53
N ILE A 30 7.15 -5.98 3.48
CA ILE A 30 5.95 -6.81 3.55
C ILE A 30 6.34 -8.24 3.18
N LEU A 31 5.87 -9.20 3.95
CA LEU A 31 6.03 -10.63 3.71
C LEU A 31 4.67 -11.27 3.52
N ARG A 32 4.56 -12.18 2.57
CA ARG A 32 3.41 -13.05 2.44
C ARG A 32 3.57 -14.26 3.37
N ASP A 33 2.54 -14.59 4.12
CA ASP A 33 2.49 -15.77 4.97
C ASP A 33 1.11 -16.44 4.85
N GLU A 34 1.05 -17.53 4.12
CA GLU A 34 -0.18 -18.30 3.92
C GLU A 34 -0.52 -19.22 5.12
N ASP A 35 0.44 -19.44 6.04
CA ASP A 35 0.32 -20.43 7.12
C ASP A 35 -0.45 -19.92 8.35
N GLY A 36 -1.19 -18.81 8.25
CA GLY A 36 -2.24 -18.49 9.21
C GLY A 36 -1.78 -18.03 10.59
N LYS A 37 -0.74 -17.22 10.67
CA LYS A 37 -0.39 -16.46 11.89
C LYS A 37 -1.24 -15.20 12.11
N SER A 38 -2.26 -15.06 11.32
CA SER A 38 -3.13 -13.92 11.25
C SER A 38 -3.99 -13.76 12.52
N LEU A 39 -4.12 -12.53 12.98
CA LEU A 39 -5.15 -12.15 13.98
C LEU A 39 -6.54 -12.12 13.33
N CYS A 40 -6.60 -11.86 12.02
CA CYS A 40 -7.79 -11.95 11.19
C CYS A 40 -7.62 -13.17 10.27
N ALA A 41 -8.61 -14.01 10.14
CA ALA A 41 -8.52 -15.33 9.51
C ALA A 41 -8.12 -15.33 8.02
N ASP A 42 -8.12 -14.15 7.38
CA ASP A 42 -7.95 -13.99 5.93
C ASP A 42 -6.73 -13.16 5.53
N ASP A 43 -5.89 -12.72 6.49
CA ASP A 43 -4.71 -11.92 6.17
C ASP A 43 -3.58 -12.78 5.63
N SER A 44 -3.06 -12.38 4.47
CA SER A 44 -1.93 -13.03 3.80
C SER A 44 -0.64 -12.23 3.88
N TYR A 45 -0.68 -10.95 4.29
CA TYR A 45 0.48 -10.06 4.28
C TYR A 45 0.78 -9.47 5.64
N PHE A 46 2.08 -9.35 5.96
CA PHE A 46 2.57 -8.93 7.26
C PHE A 46 3.78 -7.99 7.13
N THR A 47 3.88 -7.02 8.02
CA THR A 47 5.10 -6.23 8.22
C THR A 47 5.51 -6.27 9.69
N ASP A 48 6.77 -6.61 9.98
CA ASP A 48 7.28 -6.78 11.35
C ASP A 48 6.37 -7.64 12.26
N GLY A 49 5.73 -8.66 11.68
CA GLY A 49 4.81 -9.55 12.37
C GLY A 49 3.42 -8.96 12.64
N GLN A 50 3.14 -7.76 12.15
CA GLN A 50 1.82 -7.13 12.21
C GLN A 50 1.03 -7.43 10.92
N PRO A 51 -0.23 -7.86 11.01
CA PRO A 51 -1.05 -8.12 9.84
C PRO A 51 -1.38 -6.82 9.10
N LEU A 52 -1.44 -6.94 7.78
CA LEU A 52 -1.91 -5.90 6.86
C LEU A 52 -3.23 -6.34 6.25
N ASP A 53 -4.03 -5.38 5.85
CA ASP A 53 -5.24 -5.63 5.09
C ASP A 53 -4.86 -6.18 3.70
N THR A 54 -5.21 -7.44 3.46
CA THR A 54 -4.86 -8.15 2.22
C THR A 54 -5.40 -7.43 0.99
N ASP A 55 -6.63 -6.93 1.05
CA ASP A 55 -7.26 -6.23 -0.08
C ASP A 55 -6.52 -4.92 -0.41
N ASN A 56 -6.05 -4.18 0.61
CA ASN A 56 -5.26 -2.98 0.41
C ASN A 56 -3.89 -3.30 -0.24
N VAL A 57 -3.22 -4.36 0.19
CA VAL A 57 -1.95 -4.80 -0.41
C VAL A 57 -2.16 -5.27 -1.85
N GLU A 58 -3.20 -6.06 -2.13
CA GLU A 58 -3.51 -6.54 -3.48
C GLU A 58 -3.94 -5.40 -4.41
N THR A 59 -4.66 -4.41 -3.90
CA THR A 59 -4.98 -3.18 -4.66
C THR A 59 -3.71 -2.44 -5.07
N PHE A 60 -2.75 -2.32 -4.16
CA PHE A 60 -1.45 -1.72 -4.47
C PHE A 60 -0.65 -2.54 -5.50
N LEU A 61 -0.60 -3.86 -5.36
CA LEU A 61 0.07 -4.74 -6.32
C LEU A 61 -0.59 -4.66 -7.71
N SER A 62 -1.90 -4.58 -7.77
CA SER A 62 -2.66 -4.39 -9.01
C SER A 62 -2.34 -3.05 -9.68
N ALA A 63 -2.13 -1.99 -8.89
CA ALA A 63 -1.70 -0.70 -9.43
C ALA A 63 -0.30 -0.80 -10.08
N ILE A 64 0.62 -1.55 -9.49
CA ILE A 64 1.95 -1.82 -10.10
C ILE A 64 1.81 -2.61 -11.40
N GLN A 65 1.00 -3.69 -11.42
CA GLN A 65 0.78 -4.51 -12.61
C GLN A 65 0.13 -3.72 -13.75
N SER A 66 -0.69 -2.73 -13.42
CA SER A 66 -1.38 -1.87 -14.40
C SER A 66 -0.55 -0.68 -14.90
N LEU A 67 0.72 -0.54 -14.46
CA LEU A 67 1.58 0.55 -14.91
C LEU A 67 1.72 0.54 -16.43
N SER A 68 1.33 1.65 -17.08
CA SER A 68 1.53 1.84 -18.50
C SER A 68 2.90 2.44 -18.77
N LEU A 69 3.88 1.60 -19.10
CA LEU A 69 5.25 1.99 -19.39
C LEU A 69 5.43 2.24 -20.90
N THR A 70 4.71 3.21 -21.44
CA THR A 70 4.69 3.52 -22.88
C THR A 70 5.28 4.86 -23.25
N ASN A 71 5.45 5.77 -22.28
CA ASN A 71 6.03 7.09 -22.51
C ASN A 71 7.53 7.07 -22.20
N TYR A 72 8.35 6.88 -23.24
CA TYR A 72 9.81 6.77 -23.12
C TYR A 72 10.46 8.14 -23.13
N VAL A 73 11.28 8.46 -22.14
CA VAL A 73 12.08 9.69 -22.08
C VAL A 73 13.56 9.44 -22.43
N SER A 74 14.08 8.25 -22.17
CA SER A 74 15.40 7.83 -22.62
C SER A 74 15.44 6.33 -22.93
N TYR A 75 16.19 5.94 -23.98
CA TYR A 75 16.45 4.55 -24.37
C TYR A 75 17.84 4.06 -23.97
N HIS A 76 18.75 4.99 -23.69
CA HIS A 76 20.13 4.73 -23.29
C HIS A 76 20.54 5.76 -22.25
N VAL A 77 19.89 5.68 -21.08
CA VAL A 77 20.10 6.65 -20.01
C VAL A 77 21.57 6.67 -19.56
N THR A 78 22.13 7.86 -19.54
CA THR A 78 23.47 8.13 -19.00
C THR A 78 23.39 8.44 -17.50
N ASP A 79 24.53 8.43 -16.80
CA ASP A 79 24.57 8.81 -15.38
C ASP A 79 24.15 10.28 -15.15
N GLU A 80 24.44 11.17 -16.13
CA GLU A 80 24.00 12.56 -16.07
C GLU A 80 22.50 12.69 -16.21
N GLU A 81 21.87 11.93 -17.12
CA GLU A 81 20.41 11.88 -17.27
C GLU A 81 19.75 11.24 -16.05
N LEU A 82 20.34 10.18 -15.46
CA LEU A 82 19.84 9.59 -14.23
C LEU A 82 19.82 10.61 -13.08
N ALA A 83 20.81 11.47 -13.00
CA ALA A 83 20.84 12.56 -12.02
C ALA A 83 19.75 13.61 -12.31
N ALA A 84 19.57 13.98 -13.58
CA ALA A 84 18.54 14.93 -14.00
C ALA A 84 17.11 14.40 -13.77
N PHE A 85 16.90 13.08 -13.87
CA PHE A 85 15.63 12.42 -13.58
C PHE A 85 15.46 12.07 -12.08
N GLY A 86 16.45 12.38 -11.22
CA GLY A 86 16.43 12.01 -9.80
C GLY A 86 16.65 10.52 -9.52
N LEU A 87 16.88 9.71 -10.55
CA LEU A 87 16.97 8.24 -10.47
C LEU A 87 18.33 7.69 -10.05
N ASN A 88 19.34 8.53 -9.85
CA ASN A 88 20.61 8.17 -9.21
C ASN A 88 20.49 8.04 -7.67
N GLY A 89 19.47 8.68 -7.09
CA GLY A 89 19.02 8.55 -5.71
C GLY A 89 17.52 8.64 -5.66
N PRO A 90 16.80 7.57 -6.07
CA PRO A 90 15.36 7.61 -6.27
C PRO A 90 14.62 7.90 -4.97
N GLU A 91 13.52 8.66 -5.05
CA GLU A 91 12.65 8.98 -3.92
C GLU A 91 11.97 7.74 -3.36
N LEU A 92 11.66 6.76 -4.23
CA LEU A 92 11.10 5.49 -3.85
C LEU A 92 11.72 4.35 -4.67
N THR A 93 12.10 3.29 -3.99
CA THR A 93 12.45 2.01 -4.59
C THR A 93 11.53 0.93 -4.07
N ILE A 94 10.89 0.20 -4.98
CA ILE A 94 10.04 -0.94 -4.67
C ILE A 94 10.69 -2.18 -5.28
N LYS A 95 10.94 -3.20 -4.44
CA LYS A 95 11.48 -4.47 -4.88
C LYS A 95 10.51 -5.57 -4.50
N ILE A 96 10.00 -6.30 -5.49
CA ILE A 96 9.03 -7.38 -5.32
C ILE A 96 9.68 -8.69 -5.71
N ALA A 97 9.80 -9.62 -4.77
CA ALA A 97 10.04 -11.02 -5.09
C ALA A 97 8.68 -11.67 -5.35
N TYR A 98 8.54 -12.26 -6.53
CA TYR A 98 7.26 -12.79 -7.00
C TYR A 98 7.38 -14.20 -7.56
N SER A 99 6.24 -14.89 -7.66
CA SER A 99 6.09 -16.13 -8.37
C SER A 99 4.95 -16.06 -9.40
N THR A 100 5.06 -16.88 -10.43
CA THR A 100 3.99 -17.15 -11.39
C THR A 100 3.61 -18.61 -11.28
N SER A 101 2.35 -18.92 -11.54
CA SER A 101 1.82 -20.29 -11.44
C SER A 101 1.33 -20.78 -12.81
N ASN A 102 1.43 -22.08 -13.06
CA ASN A 102 0.82 -22.70 -14.22
C ASN A 102 -0.69 -22.98 -14.00
N GLU A 103 -1.37 -23.48 -15.05
CA GLU A 103 -2.81 -23.82 -15.00
C GLU A 103 -3.15 -24.83 -13.88
N ASP A 104 -2.19 -25.63 -13.43
CA ASP A 104 -2.35 -26.61 -12.36
C ASP A 104 -2.10 -26.00 -10.96
N GLY A 105 -1.78 -24.71 -10.85
CA GLY A 105 -1.50 -23.99 -9.60
C GLY A 105 -0.09 -24.26 -9.03
N ASN A 106 0.80 -24.91 -9.79
CA ASN A 106 2.18 -25.09 -9.36
C ASN A 106 3.02 -23.87 -9.79
N THR A 107 3.99 -23.48 -8.94
CA THR A 107 4.94 -22.42 -9.29
C THR A 107 5.69 -22.78 -10.57
N GLU A 108 5.56 -21.95 -11.59
CA GLU A 108 6.21 -22.13 -12.88
C GLU A 108 7.53 -21.34 -12.93
N ASP A 109 7.50 -20.08 -12.48
CA ASP A 109 8.67 -19.20 -12.48
C ASP A 109 8.67 -18.34 -11.21
N SER A 110 9.81 -17.76 -10.90
CA SER A 110 10.00 -16.81 -9.81
C SER A 110 11.02 -15.76 -10.21
N GLY A 111 10.77 -14.53 -9.79
CA GLY A 111 11.62 -13.43 -10.17
C GLY A 111 11.65 -12.30 -9.16
N THR A 112 12.36 -11.26 -9.53
CA THR A 112 12.41 -10.02 -8.75
C THR A 112 12.17 -8.85 -9.67
N LEU A 113 11.08 -8.12 -9.41
CA LEU A 113 10.81 -6.82 -10.00
C LEU A 113 11.47 -5.75 -9.13
N LEU A 114 12.11 -4.78 -9.77
CA LEU A 114 12.69 -3.62 -9.10
C LEU A 114 12.22 -2.36 -9.81
N LEU A 115 11.47 -1.52 -9.12
CA LEU A 115 11.05 -0.20 -9.60
C LEU A 115 11.82 0.88 -8.86
N ARG A 116 12.35 1.86 -9.60
CA ARG A 116 12.91 3.09 -9.07
C ARG A 116 12.06 4.25 -9.58
N ILE A 117 11.57 5.05 -8.66
CA ILE A 117 10.59 6.09 -8.92
C ILE A 117 11.14 7.40 -8.35
N SER A 118 11.05 8.45 -9.12
CA SER A 118 11.49 9.78 -8.71
C SER A 118 10.79 10.86 -9.52
N ARG A 119 10.92 12.09 -9.02
CA ARG A 119 10.51 13.31 -9.73
C ARG A 119 11.73 14.03 -10.29
N ASN A 120 11.51 14.91 -11.26
CA ASN A 120 12.53 15.85 -11.65
C ASN A 120 12.93 16.70 -10.43
N PRO A 121 14.21 16.71 -9.99
CA PRO A 121 14.60 17.32 -8.73
C PRO A 121 14.41 18.84 -8.70
N GLU A 122 14.59 19.52 -9.86
CA GLU A 122 14.41 20.98 -9.95
C GLU A 122 12.94 21.38 -9.89
N GLU A 123 12.08 20.64 -10.61
CA GLU A 123 10.64 20.86 -10.61
C GLU A 123 10.03 20.50 -9.25
N ALA A 124 10.46 19.40 -8.63
CA ALA A 124 10.03 18.98 -7.29
C ALA A 124 10.38 20.05 -6.25
N ALA A 125 11.58 20.62 -6.30
CA ALA A 125 11.99 21.68 -5.40
C ALA A 125 11.14 22.96 -5.59
N ALA A 126 10.82 23.30 -6.84
CA ALA A 126 9.93 24.45 -7.13
C ALA A 126 8.50 24.22 -6.62
N TYR A 127 7.97 22.99 -6.81
CA TYR A 127 6.66 22.58 -6.31
C TYR A 127 6.58 22.67 -4.78
N GLU A 128 7.58 22.14 -4.08
CA GLU A 128 7.64 22.22 -2.62
C GLU A 128 7.75 23.65 -2.09
N GLU A 129 8.43 24.51 -2.85
CA GLU A 129 8.53 25.95 -2.51
C GLU A 129 7.19 26.68 -2.69
N ALA A 130 6.45 26.35 -3.76
CA ALA A 130 5.12 26.88 -4.01
C ALA A 130 4.12 26.45 -2.91
N ILE A 131 4.15 25.19 -2.49
CA ILE A 131 3.35 24.70 -1.35
C ILE A 131 3.66 25.50 -0.07
N LYS A 132 4.95 25.69 0.25
CA LYS A 132 5.36 26.43 1.46
C LYS A 132 4.87 27.89 1.44
N LYS A 133 4.74 28.47 0.26
CA LYS A 133 4.22 29.83 0.06
C LYS A 133 2.70 29.89 -0.03
N SER A 134 2.01 28.74 -0.03
CA SER A 134 0.55 28.62 -0.22
C SER A 134 0.09 29.27 -1.53
N GLU A 135 0.84 29.03 -2.62
CA GLU A 135 0.48 29.51 -3.96
C GLU A 135 -0.74 28.71 -4.46
N ASP A 136 -1.70 29.41 -5.11
CA ASP A 136 -2.93 28.78 -5.62
C ASP A 136 -2.65 27.89 -6.85
N ASP A 137 -1.65 28.26 -7.67
CA ASP A 137 -1.23 27.49 -8.84
C ASP A 137 0.11 26.80 -8.54
N LEU A 138 0.06 25.48 -8.40
CA LEU A 138 1.25 24.66 -8.21
C LEU A 138 1.87 24.31 -9.57
N PRO A 139 3.22 24.37 -9.72
CA PRO A 139 3.87 23.96 -10.95
C PRO A 139 3.74 22.47 -11.18
N ASP A 140 3.67 22.05 -12.45
CA ASP A 140 3.73 20.64 -12.83
C ASP A 140 5.08 20.02 -12.45
N VAL A 141 5.06 18.75 -12.07
CA VAL A 141 6.25 17.97 -11.74
C VAL A 141 6.31 16.72 -12.60
N THR A 142 7.38 16.59 -13.37
CA THR A 142 7.60 15.40 -14.20
C THR A 142 8.08 14.24 -13.32
N CYS A 143 7.40 13.09 -13.44
CA CYS A 143 7.66 11.89 -12.67
C CYS A 143 8.22 10.79 -13.56
N TYR A 144 9.19 10.05 -13.04
CA TYR A 144 9.94 9.05 -13.78
C TYR A 144 9.94 7.70 -13.09
N VAL A 145 9.97 6.64 -13.89
CA VAL A 145 10.18 5.27 -13.42
C VAL A 145 11.24 4.55 -14.27
N ARG A 146 12.02 3.73 -13.59
CA ARG A 146 13.01 2.83 -14.20
C ARG A 146 12.81 1.43 -13.64
N VAL A 147 12.73 0.45 -14.55
CA VAL A 147 12.59 -0.97 -14.19
C VAL A 147 13.97 -1.63 -14.13
N GLY A 148 14.28 -2.24 -13.01
CA GLY A 148 15.54 -2.98 -12.81
C GLY A 148 16.78 -2.13 -13.09
N GLN A 149 17.65 -2.67 -13.90
CA GLN A 149 18.85 -2.02 -14.42
C GLN A 149 18.70 -1.60 -15.89
N SER A 150 17.45 -1.55 -16.38
CA SER A 150 17.16 -1.13 -17.75
C SER A 150 17.82 0.21 -18.08
N GLN A 151 18.26 0.39 -19.30
CA GLN A 151 18.71 1.69 -19.81
C GLN A 151 17.54 2.58 -20.25
N ILE A 152 16.31 2.09 -20.11
CA ILE A 152 15.11 2.80 -20.49
C ILE A 152 14.54 3.48 -19.25
N VAL A 153 14.19 4.75 -19.41
CA VAL A 153 13.44 5.54 -18.42
C VAL A 153 12.11 5.92 -19.02
N TYR A 154 11.07 5.78 -18.24
CA TYR A 154 9.71 6.12 -18.59
C TYR A 154 9.24 7.32 -17.78
N GLU A 155 8.41 8.14 -18.39
CA GLU A 155 7.61 9.14 -17.69
C GLU A 155 6.28 8.51 -17.26
N ILE A 156 5.86 8.82 -16.06
CA ILE A 156 4.54 8.45 -15.51
C ILE A 156 3.80 9.72 -15.12
N SER A 157 2.48 9.65 -15.04
CA SER A 157 1.70 10.78 -14.55
C SER A 157 1.92 11.01 -13.05
N GLN A 158 1.68 12.23 -12.61
CA GLN A 158 1.75 12.57 -11.19
C GLN A 158 0.76 11.74 -10.37
N ASP A 159 -0.44 11.47 -10.85
CA ASP A 159 -1.42 10.63 -10.17
C ASP A 159 -0.87 9.21 -9.88
N VAL A 160 -0.15 8.64 -10.86
CA VAL A 160 0.50 7.33 -10.69
C VAL A 160 1.66 7.43 -9.68
N TYR A 161 2.47 8.47 -9.76
CA TYR A 161 3.53 8.72 -8.78
C TYR A 161 2.95 8.84 -7.37
N ASP A 162 1.90 9.65 -7.18
CA ASP A 162 1.26 9.87 -5.90
C ASP A 162 0.66 8.57 -5.36
N GLN A 163 0.01 7.76 -6.21
CA GLN A 163 -0.53 6.46 -5.83
C GLN A 163 0.56 5.50 -5.33
N LEU A 164 1.72 5.46 -6.00
CA LEU A 164 2.82 4.57 -5.61
C LEU A 164 3.55 5.05 -4.35
N THR A 165 3.65 6.36 -4.15
CA THR A 165 4.36 6.96 -3.01
C THR A 165 3.50 7.16 -1.76
N ALA A 166 2.17 7.14 -1.90
CA ALA A 166 1.23 7.22 -0.79
C ALA A 166 1.19 5.95 0.07
N VAL A 167 1.80 4.86 -0.40
CA VAL A 167 1.79 3.57 0.30
C VAL A 167 2.66 3.63 1.55
N SER A 168 2.04 3.39 2.69
CA SER A 168 2.65 3.39 4.03
C SER A 168 2.02 2.29 4.87
N TYR A 169 2.60 2.01 6.04
CA TYR A 169 1.95 1.11 6.99
C TYR A 169 0.52 1.54 7.31
N ASP A 170 0.30 2.84 7.52
CA ASP A 170 -1.03 3.39 7.85
C ASP A 170 -2.06 3.19 6.73
N THR A 171 -1.66 3.22 5.46
CA THR A 171 -2.58 2.99 4.33
C THR A 171 -2.84 1.51 4.06
N LEU A 172 -1.92 0.62 4.45
CA LEU A 172 -2.01 -0.81 4.21
C LEU A 172 -2.58 -1.60 5.38
N ARG A 173 -2.59 -1.06 6.60
CA ARG A 173 -3.17 -1.74 7.76
C ARG A 173 -4.69 -1.71 7.74
N HIS A 174 -5.30 -2.60 8.49
CA HIS A 174 -6.73 -2.55 8.74
C HIS A 174 -7.14 -1.19 9.33
N GLN A 175 -8.08 -0.53 8.66
CA GLN A 175 -8.68 0.74 9.12
C GLN A 175 -9.86 0.49 10.04
N THR A 176 -10.46 -0.69 9.95
CA THR A 176 -11.63 -1.08 10.73
C THR A 176 -11.24 -2.18 11.70
N LEU A 177 -11.37 -1.93 12.99
CA LEU A 177 -11.09 -2.92 14.05
C LEU A 177 -12.17 -3.99 14.15
N PHE A 178 -13.39 -3.70 13.67
CA PHE A 178 -14.53 -4.58 13.71
C PHE A 178 -15.18 -4.71 12.33
N THR A 179 -15.23 -5.92 11.81
CA THR A 179 -16.01 -6.27 10.60
C THR A 179 -17.43 -6.72 10.97
N ALA A 180 -17.72 -6.93 12.27
CA ALA A 180 -19.04 -7.27 12.73
C ALA A 180 -19.95 -6.03 12.66
N ASP A 181 -21.20 -6.24 12.19
CA ASP A 181 -22.23 -5.24 12.32
C ASP A 181 -22.45 -4.95 13.82
N PHE A 182 -22.12 -3.72 14.22
CA PHE A 182 -22.15 -3.32 15.63
C PHE A 182 -23.55 -3.47 16.24
N GLU A 183 -24.60 -3.36 15.42
CA GLU A 183 -25.98 -3.60 15.85
C GLU A 183 -26.23 -5.05 16.31
N THR A 184 -25.37 -6.00 15.90
CA THR A 184 -25.46 -7.41 16.30
C THR A 184 -24.56 -7.76 17.49
N VAL A 185 -23.68 -6.85 17.92
CA VAL A 185 -22.75 -7.06 19.03
C VAL A 185 -23.51 -6.97 20.34
N THR A 186 -23.46 -8.03 21.13
CA THR A 186 -24.10 -8.09 22.46
C THR A 186 -23.12 -8.03 23.62
N ARG A 187 -21.82 -8.20 23.34
CA ARG A 187 -20.76 -8.16 24.36
C ARG A 187 -19.42 -7.82 23.76
N ILE A 188 -18.65 -7.00 24.46
CA ILE A 188 -17.28 -6.63 24.13
C ILE A 188 -16.41 -6.91 25.36
N ASP A 189 -15.40 -7.77 25.22
CA ASP A 189 -14.39 -8.03 26.25
C ASP A 189 -13.06 -7.44 25.77
N VAL A 190 -12.49 -6.52 26.57
CA VAL A 190 -11.21 -5.87 26.27
C VAL A 190 -10.22 -6.25 27.36
N ALA A 191 -9.06 -6.78 26.97
CA ALA A 191 -7.92 -7.03 27.83
C ALA A 191 -6.84 -5.99 27.55
N LEU A 192 -6.56 -5.11 28.49
CA LEU A 192 -5.58 -4.02 28.32
C LEU A 192 -4.70 -3.93 29.58
N SER A 193 -3.38 -4.00 29.39
CA SER A 193 -2.38 -3.81 30.48
C SER A 193 -2.60 -4.71 31.70
N GLY A 194 -3.19 -5.91 31.51
CA GLY A 194 -3.47 -6.86 32.58
C GLY A 194 -4.81 -6.67 33.27
N GLU A 195 -5.59 -5.69 32.87
CA GLU A 195 -6.96 -5.47 33.30
C GLU A 195 -7.94 -5.94 32.21
N ASN A 196 -9.13 -6.41 32.65
CA ASN A 196 -10.19 -6.86 31.76
C ASN A 196 -11.41 -5.96 31.92
N TYR A 197 -11.91 -5.49 30.79
CA TYR A 197 -13.10 -4.65 30.72
C TYR A 197 -14.17 -5.41 29.95
N THR A 198 -15.39 -5.48 30.49
CA THR A 198 -16.52 -6.15 29.84
C THR A 198 -17.67 -5.19 29.70
N PHE A 199 -18.10 -4.98 28.47
CA PHE A 199 -19.29 -4.22 28.11
C PHE A 199 -20.37 -5.20 27.68
N THR A 200 -21.59 -5.01 28.13
CA THR A 200 -22.73 -5.88 27.81
C THR A 200 -23.90 -5.04 27.31
N TYR A 201 -24.47 -5.47 26.18
CA TYR A 201 -25.67 -4.87 25.63
C TYR A 201 -26.91 -5.53 26.21
N HIS A 202 -27.86 -4.70 26.60
CA HIS A 202 -29.20 -5.11 27.07
C HIS A 202 -30.25 -4.64 26.05
N PRO A 203 -30.85 -5.56 25.30
CA PRO A 203 -31.91 -5.18 24.34
C PRO A 203 -33.11 -4.57 25.08
N PRO A 204 -33.79 -3.61 24.44
CA PRO A 204 -34.96 -2.99 25.08
C PRO A 204 -36.11 -3.98 25.23
N GLU A 205 -36.92 -3.80 26.27
CA GLU A 205 -38.16 -4.57 26.47
C GLU A 205 -39.26 -4.15 25.47
N ASP A 206 -39.23 -2.89 25.04
CA ASP A 206 -40.14 -2.33 24.03
C ASP A 206 -39.39 -2.17 22.70
N LYS A 207 -40.04 -2.58 21.60
CA LYS A 207 -39.43 -2.53 20.24
C LYS A 207 -39.15 -1.12 19.76
N ASP A 208 -39.80 -0.12 20.33
CA ASP A 208 -39.62 1.29 19.98
C ASP A 208 -38.61 2.02 20.91
N ALA A 209 -38.02 1.32 21.88
CA ALA A 209 -36.98 1.85 22.77
C ALA A 209 -35.59 1.46 22.31
N GLU A 210 -34.59 2.26 22.67
CA GLU A 210 -33.20 1.95 22.43
C GLU A 210 -32.66 1.01 23.52
N GLY A 211 -31.80 0.06 23.16
CA GLY A 211 -31.11 -0.80 24.12
C GLY A 211 -30.01 -0.04 24.85
N THR A 212 -29.56 -0.58 25.96
CA THR A 212 -28.54 0.06 26.80
C THR A 212 -27.29 -0.80 26.92
N TRP A 213 -26.14 -0.16 26.90
CA TRP A 213 -24.87 -0.80 27.21
C TRP A 213 -24.53 -0.60 28.68
N THR A 214 -23.94 -1.61 29.32
CA THR A 214 -23.44 -1.51 30.69
C THR A 214 -21.99 -1.89 30.77
N TYR A 215 -21.23 -1.18 31.62
CA TYR A 215 -19.89 -1.52 32.05
C TYR A 215 -19.91 -1.74 33.57
N ASN A 216 -19.49 -2.92 34.03
CA ASN A 216 -19.54 -3.31 35.44
C ASN A 216 -20.93 -3.14 36.09
N GLY A 217 -22.03 -3.19 35.33
CA GLY A 217 -23.39 -3.05 35.79
C GLY A 217 -23.92 -1.61 35.87
N GLU A 218 -23.12 -0.62 35.47
CA GLU A 218 -23.52 0.78 35.31
C GLU A 218 -23.79 1.09 33.84
N GLU A 219 -24.80 1.92 33.55
CA GLU A 219 -25.08 2.35 32.17
C GLU A 219 -23.87 3.10 31.58
N PHE A 220 -23.56 2.79 30.31
CA PHE A 220 -22.47 3.36 29.57
C PHE A 220 -22.98 3.94 28.25
N ASP A 221 -22.54 5.15 27.90
CA ASP A 221 -22.95 5.79 26.65
C ASP A 221 -22.12 5.27 25.48
N VAL A 222 -22.82 4.72 24.49
CA VAL A 222 -22.19 4.09 23.30
C VAL A 222 -21.37 5.08 22.47
N TYR A 223 -21.70 6.36 22.47
CA TYR A 223 -20.96 7.37 21.73
C TYR A 223 -19.47 7.45 22.11
N ASP A 224 -19.10 6.99 23.30
CA ASP A 224 -17.70 6.91 23.74
C ASP A 224 -16.95 5.71 23.17
N LEU A 225 -17.64 4.74 22.52
CA LEU A 225 -17.03 3.57 21.88
C LEU A 225 -16.90 3.73 20.35
N GLU A 226 -17.64 4.66 19.73
CA GLU A 226 -17.66 4.89 18.29
C GLU A 226 -16.69 6.01 17.85
N THR A 227 -16.04 6.70 18.77
CA THR A 227 -15.06 7.77 18.53
C THR A 227 -13.66 7.32 18.83
#